data_79b9f2cc04b05b77621dd137e68f7735
#
_entry.id   79b9f2cc04b05b77621dd137e68f7735
#
_cell.length_a   1.000
_cell.length_b   1.000
_cell.length_c   1.000
_cell.angle_alpha   90.00
_cell.angle_beta   90.00
_cell.angle_gamma   90.00
#
_symmetry.space_group_name_H-M   'P 1'
#
loop_
_entity.id
_entity.type
_entity.pdbx_description
1 polymer ?
#
loop_
_entity_poly.entity_id
_entity_poly.type
_entity_poly.pdbx_seq_one_letter_code
_entity_poly.pdbx_strand_id
1 'polypeptide(L)'
;MKIIRAKDYQDMSRKAANIISAQVIMKPDCVLGLATGGTPVGTYAQLVDWYNKGDIDFSEVTTVNLDEYRGLPKEHPESYWSFMHRNLFDKVNIDPAKINLPDGTNPDAEDACAKYNQIIHAVGGIDLQLLGIGHDGHIGFNEPGEAFELETHCVNLTAETIEANKRFFDGNVDLVPKQAYTMGIKTIMQARKVLMVANGKGKAEIIKKAFFGPVTPEVPASILQMHPDFTLVGDEEALSLI
;
A
#
# COMPACT_ATOMS: atom_id res chain seq x y z
N MET A 1 13.99 12.23 3.50
CA MET A 1 12.59 12.13 4.00
C MET A 1 11.94 13.50 4.04
N LYS A 2 10.71 13.62 3.55
CA LYS A 2 9.86 14.82 3.62
C LYS A 2 8.62 14.52 4.45
N ILE A 3 8.24 15.39 5.38
CA ILE A 3 7.04 15.23 6.21
C ILE A 3 6.05 16.34 5.87
N ILE A 4 4.82 15.96 5.54
CA ILE A 4 3.72 16.87 5.24
C ILE A 4 2.64 16.68 6.31
N ARG A 5 2.43 17.72 7.12
CA ARG A 5 1.39 17.74 8.14
C ARG A 5 0.04 18.09 7.54
N ALA A 6 -0.98 17.35 7.90
CA ALA A 6 -2.36 17.59 7.54
C ALA A 6 -3.19 17.80 8.81
N LYS A 7 -4.25 18.62 8.73
CA LYS A 7 -5.12 18.93 9.87
C LYS A 7 -5.85 17.69 10.39
N ASP A 8 -6.32 16.88 9.45
CA ASP A 8 -7.19 15.75 9.68
C ASP A 8 -7.07 14.71 8.55
N TYR A 9 -7.84 13.64 8.64
CA TYR A 9 -7.90 12.58 7.64
C TYR A 9 -8.26 13.08 6.23
N GLN A 10 -9.17 14.04 6.11
CA GLN A 10 -9.58 14.55 4.80
C GLN A 10 -8.47 15.39 4.16
N ASP A 11 -7.82 16.25 4.92
CA ASP A 11 -6.69 17.05 4.44
C ASP A 11 -5.47 16.16 4.12
N MET A 12 -5.22 15.10 4.91
CA MET A 12 -4.19 14.08 4.62
C MET A 12 -4.50 13.40 3.29
N SER A 13 -5.72 12.91 3.12
CA SER A 13 -6.18 12.23 1.90
C SER A 13 -6.04 13.12 0.66
N ARG A 14 -6.46 14.38 0.75
CA ARG A 14 -6.33 15.35 -0.33
C ARG A 14 -4.86 15.67 -0.66
N LYS A 15 -3.99 15.82 0.34
CA LYS A 15 -2.56 16.07 0.15
C LYS A 15 -1.85 14.87 -0.50
N ALA A 16 -2.20 13.67 -0.08
CA ALA A 16 -1.69 12.45 -0.71
C ALA A 16 -2.18 12.32 -2.17
N ALA A 17 -3.46 12.59 -2.42
CA ALA A 17 -4.02 12.58 -3.76
C ALA A 17 -3.35 13.63 -4.68
N ASN A 18 -2.99 14.81 -4.17
CA ASN A 18 -2.21 15.83 -4.93
C ASN A 18 -0.87 15.26 -5.44
N ILE A 19 -0.17 14.49 -4.61
CA ILE A 19 1.12 13.90 -4.98
C ILE A 19 0.93 12.84 -6.07
N ILE A 20 -0.08 11.98 -5.91
CA ILE A 20 -0.40 10.93 -6.89
C ILE A 20 -0.87 11.55 -8.21
N SER A 21 -1.78 12.54 -8.17
CA SER A 21 -2.27 13.19 -9.38
C SER A 21 -1.15 13.91 -10.13
N ALA A 22 -0.26 14.59 -9.43
CA ALA A 22 0.92 15.21 -10.04
C ALA A 22 1.82 14.18 -10.72
N GLN A 23 2.00 12.98 -10.12
CA GLN A 23 2.75 11.89 -10.76
C GLN A 23 2.10 11.46 -12.07
N VAL A 24 0.78 11.27 -12.09
CA VAL A 24 0.03 10.84 -13.28
C VAL A 24 0.05 11.94 -14.36
N ILE A 25 -0.18 13.20 -14.00
CA ILE A 25 -0.17 14.34 -14.94
C ILE A 25 1.21 14.52 -15.59
N MET A 26 2.28 14.41 -14.80
CA MET A 26 3.65 14.61 -15.29
C MET A 26 4.20 13.40 -16.06
N LYS A 27 3.68 12.20 -15.81
CA LYS A 27 4.02 10.96 -16.48
C LYS A 27 2.76 10.10 -16.63
N PRO A 28 1.95 10.31 -17.70
CA PRO A 28 0.68 9.60 -17.89
C PRO A 28 0.81 8.07 -17.91
N ASP A 29 1.91 7.54 -18.45
CA ASP A 29 2.27 6.13 -18.50
C ASP A 29 2.96 5.60 -17.22
N CYS A 30 2.78 6.29 -16.09
CA CYS A 30 3.44 5.90 -14.84
C CYS A 30 2.93 4.57 -14.30
N VAL A 31 3.81 3.92 -13.53
CA VAL A 31 3.48 2.73 -12.73
C VAL A 31 3.21 3.16 -11.29
N LEU A 32 1.98 3.00 -10.84
CA LEU A 32 1.59 3.28 -9.45
C LEU A 32 1.57 2.00 -8.62
N GLY A 33 2.36 1.99 -7.56
CA GLY A 33 2.24 1.01 -6.49
C GLY A 33 1.12 1.41 -5.53
N LEU A 34 0.12 0.55 -5.31
CA LEU A 34 -1.07 0.87 -4.54
C LEU A 34 -1.19 0.00 -3.29
N ALA A 35 -1.86 0.53 -2.27
CA ALA A 35 -2.09 -0.10 -0.99
C ALA A 35 -3.59 -0.23 -0.71
N THR A 36 -3.98 -1.22 0.08
CA THR A 36 -5.34 -1.39 0.60
C THR A 36 -5.46 -0.92 2.05
N GLY A 37 -6.60 -1.17 2.67
CA GLY A 37 -6.90 -0.75 4.04
C GLY A 37 -7.65 0.57 4.15
N GLY A 38 -7.99 0.96 5.37
CA GLY A 38 -8.85 2.13 5.60
C GLY A 38 -8.20 3.48 5.32
N THR A 39 -6.90 3.61 5.57
CA THR A 39 -6.19 4.90 5.45
C THR A 39 -6.18 5.47 4.03
N PRO A 40 -5.91 4.71 2.93
CA PRO A 40 -5.86 5.26 1.58
C PRO A 40 -7.24 5.51 0.93
N VAL A 41 -8.34 5.05 1.52
CA VAL A 41 -9.68 5.18 0.92
C VAL A 41 -10.04 6.62 0.57
N GLY A 42 -9.78 7.56 1.48
CA GLY A 42 -10.03 8.98 1.22
C GLY A 42 -9.16 9.56 0.11
N THR A 43 -7.93 9.04 -0.04
CA THR A 43 -7.04 9.41 -1.16
C THR A 43 -7.61 8.94 -2.49
N TYR A 44 -8.10 7.69 -2.56
CA TYR A 44 -8.76 7.18 -3.76
C TYR A 44 -10.05 7.93 -4.09
N ALA A 45 -10.86 8.23 -3.09
CA ALA A 45 -12.08 9.03 -3.27
C ALA A 45 -11.78 10.41 -3.86
N GLN A 46 -10.70 11.06 -3.41
CA GLN A 46 -10.27 12.35 -3.95
C GLN A 46 -9.77 12.25 -5.40
N LEU A 47 -9.03 11.18 -5.74
CA LEU A 47 -8.58 10.93 -7.11
C LEU A 47 -9.76 10.69 -8.06
N VAL A 48 -10.78 9.95 -7.62
CA VAL A 48 -12.01 9.72 -8.36
C VAL A 48 -12.79 11.03 -8.58
N ASP A 49 -12.86 11.90 -7.56
CA ASP A 49 -13.51 13.21 -7.68
C ASP A 49 -12.82 14.07 -8.77
N TRP A 50 -11.48 14.10 -8.80
CA TRP A 50 -10.74 14.84 -9.82
C TRP A 50 -10.83 14.20 -11.21
N TYR A 51 -10.85 12.87 -11.30
CA TYR A 51 -11.13 12.18 -12.55
C TYR A 51 -12.51 12.58 -13.11
N ASN A 52 -13.56 12.57 -12.28
CA ASN A 52 -14.90 12.97 -12.69
C ASN A 52 -15.01 14.45 -13.11
N LYS A 53 -14.09 15.30 -12.63
CA LYS A 53 -13.98 16.71 -13.06
C LYS A 53 -13.14 16.90 -14.31
N GLY A 54 -12.48 15.85 -14.80
CA GLY A 54 -11.60 15.90 -15.97
C GLY A 54 -10.18 16.41 -15.66
N ASP A 55 -9.79 16.49 -14.39
CA ASP A 55 -8.49 17.01 -13.97
C ASP A 55 -7.37 15.94 -14.09
N ILE A 56 -7.70 14.65 -14.13
CA ILE A 56 -6.75 13.54 -14.16
C ILE A 56 -7.26 12.41 -15.06
N ASP A 57 -6.36 11.78 -15.80
CA ASP A 57 -6.65 10.67 -16.72
C ASP A 57 -5.82 9.44 -16.33
N PHE A 58 -6.45 8.28 -16.17
CA PHE A 58 -5.82 7.03 -15.80
C PHE A 58 -5.64 6.04 -16.95
N SER A 59 -6.02 6.39 -18.19
CA SER A 59 -6.03 5.46 -19.34
C SER A 59 -4.67 4.86 -19.65
N GLU A 60 -3.58 5.60 -19.40
CA GLU A 60 -2.22 5.13 -19.64
C GLU A 60 -1.54 4.55 -18.37
N VAL A 61 -2.13 4.74 -17.19
CA VAL A 61 -1.56 4.30 -15.91
C VAL A 61 -1.52 2.78 -15.81
N THR A 62 -0.42 2.23 -15.35
CA THR A 62 -0.29 0.84 -14.91
C THR A 62 -0.26 0.79 -13.38
N THR A 63 -0.93 -0.19 -12.78
CA THR A 63 -0.91 -0.36 -11.32
C THR A 63 -0.32 -1.70 -10.90
N VAL A 64 0.38 -1.70 -9.76
CA VAL A 64 0.81 -2.89 -9.03
C VAL A 64 0.42 -2.74 -7.56
N ASN A 65 -0.28 -3.71 -6.98
CA ASN A 65 -0.64 -3.66 -5.57
C ASN A 65 0.44 -4.32 -4.70
N LEU A 66 0.54 -3.89 -3.43
CA LEU A 66 1.49 -4.43 -2.47
C LEU A 66 1.27 -5.91 -2.19
N ASP A 67 0.01 -6.33 -2.11
CA ASP A 67 -0.35 -7.61 -1.54
C ASP A 67 -1.73 -8.11 -1.97
N GLU A 68 -1.99 -9.39 -1.70
CA GLU A 68 -3.29 -10.03 -1.78
C GLU A 68 -3.35 -11.21 -0.81
N TYR A 69 -4.50 -11.49 -0.24
CA TYR A 69 -4.73 -12.68 0.57
C TYR A 69 -4.57 -13.97 -0.24
N ARG A 70 -3.82 -14.93 0.32
CA ARG A 70 -3.75 -16.28 -0.23
C ARG A 70 -5.00 -17.06 0.11
N GLY A 71 -5.59 -17.70 -0.91
CA GLY A 71 -6.77 -18.56 -0.76
C GLY A 71 -8.11 -17.87 -0.94
N LEU A 72 -8.14 -16.54 -1.18
CA LEU A 72 -9.38 -15.85 -1.53
C LEU A 72 -9.55 -15.73 -3.06
N PRO A 73 -10.73 -16.08 -3.61
CA PRO A 73 -11.08 -15.73 -4.98
C PRO A 73 -11.11 -14.21 -5.18
N LYS A 74 -10.81 -13.74 -6.39
CA LYS A 74 -10.85 -12.31 -6.75
C LYS A 74 -12.22 -11.68 -6.44
N GLU A 75 -13.29 -12.43 -6.66
CA GLU A 75 -14.68 -12.00 -6.50
C GLU A 75 -15.12 -11.96 -5.03
N HIS A 76 -14.30 -12.49 -4.11
CA HIS A 76 -14.62 -12.39 -2.69
C HIS A 76 -14.66 -10.91 -2.27
N PRO A 77 -15.70 -10.45 -1.54
CA PRO A 77 -15.84 -9.03 -1.17
C PRO A 77 -14.62 -8.45 -0.46
N GLU A 78 -13.92 -9.28 0.30
CA GLU A 78 -12.77 -8.86 1.11
C GLU A 78 -11.40 -9.19 0.46
N SER A 79 -11.38 -9.67 -0.80
CA SER A 79 -10.14 -9.70 -1.56
C SER A 79 -9.64 -8.28 -1.83
N TYR A 80 -8.35 -8.10 -1.94
CA TYR A 80 -7.79 -6.77 -2.26
C TYR A 80 -8.08 -6.38 -3.70
N TRP A 81 -8.26 -7.36 -4.59
CA TRP A 81 -8.82 -7.11 -5.91
C TRP A 81 -10.18 -6.40 -5.82
N SER A 82 -11.16 -6.99 -5.12
CA SER A 82 -12.49 -6.40 -4.95
C SER A 82 -12.44 -5.07 -4.21
N PHE A 83 -11.55 -4.93 -3.22
CA PHE A 83 -11.34 -3.66 -2.51
C PHE A 83 -10.89 -2.55 -3.48
N MET A 84 -9.91 -2.82 -4.34
CA MET A 84 -9.39 -1.82 -5.27
C MET A 84 -10.42 -1.47 -6.36
N HIS A 85 -11.15 -2.43 -6.86
CA HIS A 85 -12.26 -2.19 -7.79
C HIS A 85 -13.31 -1.29 -7.16
N ARG A 86 -13.78 -1.60 -5.96
CA ARG A 86 -14.77 -0.82 -5.20
C ARG A 86 -14.34 0.62 -4.93
N ASN A 87 -13.05 0.85 -4.67
CA ASN A 87 -12.56 2.13 -4.21
C ASN A 87 -11.93 3.00 -5.31
N LEU A 88 -11.41 2.40 -6.39
CA LEU A 88 -10.71 3.14 -7.45
C LEU A 88 -11.02 2.61 -8.86
N PHE A 89 -10.71 1.35 -9.16
CA PHE A 89 -10.60 0.89 -10.56
C PHE A 89 -11.89 0.99 -11.36
N ASP A 90 -13.04 0.64 -10.77
CA ASP A 90 -14.35 0.72 -11.44
C ASP A 90 -14.88 2.17 -11.55
N LYS A 91 -14.16 3.14 -11.00
CA LYS A 91 -14.59 4.54 -10.92
C LYS A 91 -13.75 5.49 -11.79
N VAL A 92 -12.74 4.96 -12.46
CA VAL A 92 -11.84 5.71 -13.35
C VAL A 92 -11.64 4.95 -14.67
N ASN A 93 -11.00 5.57 -15.65
CA ASN A 93 -10.80 4.99 -16.99
C ASN A 93 -9.52 4.15 -17.13
N ILE A 94 -9.06 3.51 -16.05
CA ILE A 94 -7.89 2.63 -16.15
C ILE A 94 -8.20 1.41 -17.03
N ASP A 95 -7.23 1.04 -17.88
CA ASP A 95 -7.33 -0.20 -18.67
C ASP A 95 -7.21 -1.42 -17.74
N PRO A 96 -8.22 -2.32 -17.71
CA PRO A 96 -8.14 -3.55 -16.89
C PRO A 96 -6.90 -4.41 -17.15
N ALA A 97 -6.35 -4.38 -18.36
CA ALA A 97 -5.11 -5.09 -18.69
C ALA A 97 -3.85 -4.52 -18.02
N LYS A 98 -3.94 -3.30 -17.50
CA LYS A 98 -2.85 -2.60 -16.79
C LYS A 98 -2.96 -2.71 -15.26
N ILE A 99 -3.94 -3.45 -14.73
CA ILE A 99 -4.15 -3.68 -13.30
C ILE A 99 -3.46 -4.97 -12.89
N ASN A 100 -2.55 -4.90 -11.92
CA ASN A 100 -1.80 -6.06 -11.45
C ASN A 100 -1.86 -6.20 -9.93
N LEU A 101 -2.24 -7.39 -9.46
CA LEU A 101 -2.19 -7.83 -8.08
C LEU A 101 -1.55 -9.23 -8.03
N PRO A 102 -1.00 -9.64 -6.88
CA PRO A 102 -0.60 -11.04 -6.69
C PRO A 102 -1.79 -11.98 -6.91
N ASP A 103 -1.55 -13.15 -7.49
CA ASP A 103 -2.61 -14.16 -7.66
C ASP A 103 -2.86 -14.93 -6.37
N GLY A 104 -3.80 -14.44 -5.54
CA GLY A 104 -4.19 -15.07 -4.28
C GLY A 104 -4.76 -16.48 -4.44
N THR A 105 -5.20 -16.87 -5.63
CA THR A 105 -5.78 -18.20 -5.91
C THR A 105 -4.75 -19.25 -6.29
N ASN A 106 -3.53 -18.84 -6.64
CA ASN A 106 -2.45 -19.75 -6.95
C ASN A 106 -1.99 -20.50 -5.66
N PRO A 107 -2.14 -21.81 -5.58
CA PRO A 107 -1.75 -22.57 -4.39
C PRO A 107 -0.24 -22.76 -4.25
N ASP A 108 0.51 -22.61 -5.34
CA ASP A 108 1.98 -22.66 -5.35
C ASP A 108 2.53 -21.27 -5.03
N ALA A 109 3.00 -21.11 -3.80
CA ALA A 109 3.48 -19.82 -3.30
C ALA A 109 4.74 -19.33 -4.03
N GLU A 110 5.62 -20.24 -4.40
CA GLU A 110 6.87 -19.94 -5.08
C GLU A 110 6.59 -19.42 -6.50
N ASP A 111 5.72 -20.14 -7.23
CA ASP A 111 5.28 -19.73 -8.57
C ASP A 111 4.50 -18.42 -8.55
N ALA A 112 3.57 -18.22 -7.60
CA ALA A 112 2.81 -16.97 -7.47
C ALA A 112 3.72 -15.76 -7.25
N CYS A 113 4.67 -15.88 -6.31
CA CYS A 113 5.61 -14.81 -5.99
C CYS A 113 6.57 -14.52 -7.15
N ALA A 114 7.11 -15.57 -7.79
CA ALA A 114 8.00 -15.42 -8.93
C ALA A 114 7.30 -14.72 -10.12
N LYS A 115 6.08 -15.10 -10.44
CA LYS A 115 5.25 -14.47 -11.49
C LYS A 115 4.98 -13.01 -11.19
N TYR A 116 4.66 -12.68 -9.94
CA TYR A 116 4.40 -11.30 -9.57
C TYR A 116 5.66 -10.42 -9.66
N ASN A 117 6.81 -10.93 -9.25
CA ASN A 117 8.09 -10.26 -9.45
C ASN A 117 8.38 -10.03 -10.96
N GLN A 118 8.08 -11.02 -11.81
CA GLN A 118 8.23 -10.86 -13.26
C GLN A 118 7.32 -9.75 -13.81
N ILE A 119 6.08 -9.65 -13.34
CA ILE A 119 5.16 -8.57 -13.72
C ILE A 119 5.76 -7.22 -13.35
N ILE A 120 6.23 -7.04 -12.10
CA ILE A 120 6.82 -5.78 -11.63
C ILE A 120 8.05 -5.39 -12.46
N HIS A 121 8.88 -6.37 -12.83
CA HIS A 121 10.02 -6.13 -13.72
C HIS A 121 9.56 -5.75 -15.14
N ALA A 122 8.57 -6.45 -15.70
CA ALA A 122 8.09 -6.22 -17.06
C ALA A 122 7.46 -4.83 -17.24
N VAL A 123 6.81 -4.28 -16.21
CA VAL A 123 6.25 -2.92 -16.25
C VAL A 123 7.32 -1.82 -16.03
N GLY A 124 8.60 -2.19 -15.85
CA GLY A 124 9.71 -1.24 -15.73
C GLY A 124 9.92 -0.66 -14.31
N GLY A 125 9.37 -1.31 -13.29
CA GLY A 125 9.42 -0.87 -11.88
C GLY A 125 8.40 0.20 -11.55
N ILE A 126 8.39 0.66 -10.31
CA ILE A 126 7.35 1.51 -9.72
C ILE A 126 7.79 2.97 -9.73
N ASP A 127 6.98 3.87 -10.30
CA ASP A 127 7.27 5.32 -10.29
C ASP A 127 6.92 5.96 -8.94
N LEU A 128 5.78 5.57 -8.34
CA LEU A 128 5.37 6.03 -7.03
C LEU A 128 4.66 4.88 -6.29
N GLN A 129 5.20 4.50 -5.12
CA GLN A 129 4.62 3.50 -4.23
C GLN A 129 3.86 4.18 -3.10
N LEU A 130 2.55 3.94 -3.03
CA LEU A 130 1.72 4.33 -1.87
C LEU A 130 1.83 3.27 -0.78
N LEU A 131 2.02 3.71 0.46
CA LEU A 131 2.11 2.86 1.66
C LEU A 131 1.18 3.37 2.76
N GLY A 132 0.65 2.45 3.55
CA GLY A 132 0.25 2.69 4.93
C GLY A 132 1.35 2.22 5.90
N ILE A 133 1.07 2.28 7.20
CA ILE A 133 1.94 1.73 8.24
C ILE A 133 1.11 0.95 9.28
N GLY A 134 1.53 -0.26 9.61
CA GLY A 134 0.95 -1.05 10.68
C GLY A 134 1.23 -0.46 12.08
N HIS A 135 0.54 -0.94 13.10
CA HIS A 135 0.76 -0.50 14.48
C HIS A 135 2.14 -0.94 15.02
N ASP A 136 2.66 -2.03 14.50
CA ASP A 136 3.98 -2.59 14.79
C ASP A 136 5.10 -2.11 13.84
N GLY A 137 4.73 -1.32 12.82
CA GLY A 137 5.66 -0.76 11.84
C GLY A 137 5.79 -1.56 10.55
N HIS A 138 4.93 -2.55 10.31
CA HIS A 138 4.93 -3.25 9.04
C HIS A 138 4.52 -2.34 7.88
N ILE A 139 5.03 -2.65 6.68
CA ILE A 139 4.63 -2.06 5.39
C ILE A 139 4.32 -3.17 4.40
N GLY A 140 3.14 -3.10 3.74
CA GLY A 140 2.53 -4.28 3.15
C GLY A 140 2.24 -5.30 4.25
N PHE A 141 2.54 -6.57 4.02
CA PHE A 141 2.59 -7.60 5.08
C PHE A 141 4.03 -7.98 5.45
N ASN A 142 5.00 -7.05 5.29
CA ASN A 142 6.34 -7.24 5.85
C ASN A 142 6.29 -6.94 7.35
N GLU A 143 6.02 -7.98 8.13
CA GLU A 143 5.88 -7.97 9.59
C GLU A 143 7.26 -7.80 10.28
N PRO A 144 7.33 -7.33 11.54
CA PRO A 144 8.56 -7.31 12.33
C PRO A 144 9.28 -8.66 12.33
N GLY A 145 10.58 -8.65 12.10
CA GLY A 145 11.38 -9.88 11.95
C GLY A 145 12.86 -9.66 12.21
N GLU A 146 13.65 -10.70 11.93
CA GLU A 146 15.11 -10.66 12.09
C GLU A 146 15.83 -10.12 10.85
N ALA A 147 15.15 -10.11 9.69
CA ALA A 147 15.69 -9.64 8.42
C ALA A 147 14.63 -8.91 7.60
N PHE A 148 15.08 -8.12 6.63
CA PHE A 148 14.20 -7.55 5.61
C PHE A 148 14.00 -8.57 4.48
N GLU A 149 12.76 -8.97 4.24
CA GLU A 149 12.41 -9.78 3.08
C GLU A 149 12.57 -8.97 1.79
N LEU A 150 13.24 -9.56 0.79
CA LEU A 150 13.69 -8.78 -0.37
C LEU A 150 12.61 -8.65 -1.44
N GLU A 151 12.06 -9.78 -1.89
CA GLU A 151 11.16 -9.85 -3.04
C GLU A 151 9.77 -10.28 -2.61
N THR A 152 8.83 -10.38 -3.56
CA THR A 152 7.49 -10.87 -3.24
C THR A 152 7.60 -12.26 -2.61
N HIS A 153 6.92 -12.45 -1.48
CA HIS A 153 6.96 -13.67 -0.69
C HIS A 153 5.60 -14.00 -0.09
N CYS A 154 5.43 -15.25 0.31
CA CYS A 154 4.27 -15.68 1.06
C CYS A 154 4.54 -15.50 2.55
N VAL A 155 3.66 -14.78 3.24
CA VAL A 155 3.78 -14.52 4.67
C VAL A 155 2.66 -15.21 5.44
N ASN A 156 2.97 -15.72 6.63
CA ASN A 156 1.97 -16.09 7.63
C ASN A 156 1.60 -14.83 8.40
N LEU A 157 0.32 -14.48 8.40
CA LEU A 157 -0.16 -13.30 9.13
C LEU A 157 -0.04 -13.55 10.64
N THR A 158 0.41 -12.53 11.37
CA THR A 158 0.46 -12.60 12.84
C THR A 158 -0.93 -12.66 13.43
N ALA A 159 -1.05 -13.20 14.64
CA ALA A 159 -2.33 -13.23 15.36
C ALA A 159 -2.92 -11.82 15.54
N GLU A 160 -2.06 -10.81 15.74
CA GLU A 160 -2.47 -9.41 15.87
C GLU A 160 -3.04 -8.87 14.54
N THR A 161 -2.40 -9.16 13.42
CA THR A 161 -2.89 -8.77 12.08
C THR A 161 -4.21 -9.47 11.76
N ILE A 162 -4.35 -10.76 12.06
CA ILE A 162 -5.59 -11.52 11.88
C ILE A 162 -6.72 -10.91 12.74
N GLU A 163 -6.45 -10.63 14.01
CA GLU A 163 -7.41 -10.01 14.93
C GLU A 163 -7.82 -8.60 14.44
N ALA A 164 -6.89 -7.80 13.98
CA ALA A 164 -7.18 -6.47 13.44
C ALA A 164 -8.04 -6.53 12.16
N ASN A 165 -7.85 -7.55 11.33
CA ASN A 165 -8.53 -7.69 10.05
C ASN A 165 -9.91 -8.37 10.16
N LYS A 166 -10.25 -9.04 11.28
CA LYS A 166 -11.57 -9.67 11.47
C LYS A 166 -12.75 -8.70 11.28
N ARG A 167 -12.55 -7.40 11.48
CA ARG A 167 -13.56 -6.36 11.23
C ARG A 167 -14.07 -6.32 9.78
N PHE A 168 -13.29 -6.85 8.85
CA PHE A 168 -13.64 -6.99 7.44
C PHE A 168 -14.29 -8.35 7.13
N PHE A 169 -14.31 -9.29 8.09
CA PHE A 169 -14.82 -10.65 7.96
C PHE A 169 -15.91 -10.92 9.00
N ASP A 170 -16.91 -10.02 9.08
CA ASP A 170 -18.06 -10.10 10.01
C ASP A 170 -17.66 -10.28 11.48
N GLY A 171 -16.49 -9.84 11.87
CA GLY A 171 -15.92 -10.01 13.21
C GLY A 171 -15.45 -11.44 13.50
N ASN A 172 -15.43 -12.34 12.51
CA ASN A 172 -15.03 -13.74 12.67
C ASN A 172 -13.56 -13.92 12.26
N VAL A 173 -12.72 -14.22 13.24
CA VAL A 173 -11.27 -14.45 13.07
C VAL A 173 -10.97 -15.69 12.23
N ASP A 174 -11.85 -16.68 12.21
CA ASP A 174 -11.65 -17.93 11.46
C ASP A 174 -11.83 -17.73 9.95
N LEU A 175 -12.58 -16.72 9.54
CA LEU A 175 -12.79 -16.36 8.14
C LEU A 175 -11.61 -15.54 7.57
N VAL A 176 -10.79 -14.93 8.41
CA VAL A 176 -9.62 -14.18 7.96
C VAL A 176 -8.58 -15.14 7.40
N PRO A 177 -8.09 -14.93 6.16
CA PRO A 177 -7.01 -15.75 5.61
C PRO A 177 -5.78 -15.72 6.53
N LYS A 178 -5.07 -16.84 6.60
CA LYS A 178 -3.91 -16.96 7.49
C LYS A 178 -2.60 -16.61 6.79
N GLN A 179 -2.64 -16.46 5.46
CA GLN A 179 -1.48 -16.16 4.62
C GLN A 179 -1.82 -15.08 3.59
N ALA A 180 -0.78 -14.37 3.16
CA ALA A 180 -0.86 -13.40 2.08
C ALA A 180 0.39 -13.49 1.20
N TYR A 181 0.28 -13.02 -0.05
CA TYR A 181 1.41 -12.70 -0.90
C TYR A 181 1.68 -11.21 -0.78
N THR A 182 2.90 -10.83 -0.46
CA THR A 182 3.26 -9.41 -0.26
C THR A 182 4.56 -9.06 -0.96
N MET A 183 4.59 -7.87 -1.53
CA MET A 183 5.79 -7.25 -2.10
C MET A 183 6.85 -7.07 -1.02
N GLY A 184 8.07 -7.51 -1.29
CA GLY A 184 9.17 -7.41 -0.33
C GLY A 184 9.79 -6.01 -0.26
N ILE A 185 10.58 -5.81 0.76
CA ILE A 185 11.21 -4.52 1.11
C ILE A 185 12.11 -4.00 0.00
N LYS A 186 12.90 -4.86 -0.67
CA LYS A 186 13.77 -4.45 -1.78
C LYS A 186 12.95 -3.82 -2.92
N THR A 187 11.84 -4.46 -3.29
CA THR A 187 10.96 -3.96 -4.36
C THR A 187 10.35 -2.62 -4.00
N ILE A 188 9.89 -2.45 -2.75
CA ILE A 188 9.40 -1.16 -2.22
C ILE A 188 10.49 -0.09 -2.28
N MET A 189 11.70 -0.42 -1.83
CA MET A 189 12.84 0.51 -1.82
C MET A 189 13.38 0.85 -3.22
N GLN A 190 13.08 0.05 -4.23
CA GLN A 190 13.42 0.31 -5.63
C GLN A 190 12.40 1.20 -6.35
N ALA A 191 11.26 1.50 -5.76
CA ALA A 191 10.34 2.50 -6.29
C ALA A 191 11.06 3.86 -6.41
N ARG A 192 10.77 4.62 -7.46
CA ARG A 192 11.40 5.93 -7.65
C ARG A 192 11.01 6.94 -6.59
N LYS A 193 9.76 6.84 -6.12
CA LYS A 193 9.21 7.65 -5.03
C LYS A 193 8.39 6.75 -4.11
N VAL A 194 8.44 7.04 -2.81
CA VAL A 194 7.58 6.39 -1.82
C VAL A 194 6.75 7.46 -1.11
N LEU A 195 5.44 7.24 -1.09
CA LEU A 195 4.47 8.06 -0.39
C LEU A 195 3.80 7.23 0.70
N MET A 196 4.02 7.58 1.95
CA MET A 196 3.31 6.96 3.06
C MET A 196 2.21 7.88 3.57
N VAL A 197 1.05 7.30 3.86
CA VAL A 197 -0.08 7.97 4.50
C VAL A 197 -0.34 7.38 5.88
N ALA A 198 -0.55 8.24 6.87
CA ALA A 198 -0.84 7.81 8.23
C ALA A 198 -1.85 8.75 8.91
N ASN A 199 -2.83 8.19 9.62
CA ASN A 199 -3.85 8.96 10.32
C ASN A 199 -4.17 8.40 11.69
N GLY A 200 -4.53 9.30 12.59
CA GLY A 200 -5.01 9.00 13.94
C GLY A 200 -3.92 8.76 14.96
N LYS A 201 -4.25 9.05 16.21
CA LYS A 201 -3.34 9.02 17.36
C LYS A 201 -2.64 7.66 17.57
N GLY A 202 -3.31 6.56 17.19
CA GLY A 202 -2.74 5.20 17.31
C GLY A 202 -1.50 4.97 16.43
N LYS A 203 -1.15 5.88 15.51
CA LYS A 203 0.05 5.81 14.67
C LYS A 203 1.22 6.65 15.20
N ALA A 204 1.00 7.51 16.20
CA ALA A 204 2.01 8.46 16.64
C ALA A 204 3.30 7.80 17.15
N GLU A 205 3.17 6.78 18.00
CA GLU A 205 4.32 6.07 18.57
C GLU A 205 5.11 5.31 17.50
N ILE A 206 4.43 4.60 16.62
CA ILE A 206 5.12 3.82 15.59
C ILE A 206 5.79 4.72 14.54
N ILE A 207 5.19 5.87 14.19
CA ILE A 207 5.82 6.86 13.32
C ILE A 207 7.10 7.41 13.95
N LYS A 208 7.07 7.76 15.24
CA LYS A 208 8.26 8.19 15.97
C LYS A 208 9.31 7.09 15.97
N LYS A 209 8.95 5.86 16.32
CA LYS A 209 9.86 4.71 16.34
C LYS A 209 10.47 4.44 14.96
N ALA A 210 9.64 4.45 13.90
CA ALA A 210 10.07 4.13 12.54
C ALA A 210 10.97 5.20 11.92
N PHE A 211 10.74 6.49 12.15
CA PHE A 211 11.41 7.56 11.41
C PHE A 211 12.38 8.39 12.23
N PHE A 212 12.43 8.19 13.55
CA PHE A 212 13.35 8.87 14.47
C PHE A 212 14.10 7.89 15.38
N GLY A 213 13.84 6.59 15.23
CA GLY A 213 14.57 5.49 15.84
C GLY A 213 15.62 4.88 14.90
N PRO A 214 16.26 3.78 15.29
CA PRO A 214 17.21 3.06 14.44
C PRO A 214 16.51 2.38 13.26
N VAL A 215 17.23 2.21 12.14
CA VAL A 215 16.81 1.36 11.03
C VAL A 215 16.99 -0.10 11.45
N THR A 216 15.89 -0.85 11.51
CA THR A 216 15.89 -2.24 11.98
C THR A 216 14.73 -3.03 11.36
N PRO A 217 14.90 -4.31 11.05
CA PRO A 217 13.80 -5.16 10.58
C PRO A 217 12.73 -5.43 11.65
N GLU A 218 13.00 -5.17 12.94
CA GLU A 218 11.98 -5.16 13.99
C GLU A 218 10.94 -4.04 13.82
N VAL A 219 11.23 -3.04 12.99
CA VAL A 219 10.33 -1.98 12.56
C VAL A 219 10.49 -1.79 11.06
N PRO A 220 9.84 -2.61 10.22
CA PRO A 220 10.12 -2.65 8.78
C PRO A 220 10.04 -1.30 8.07
N ALA A 221 9.09 -0.43 8.46
CA ALA A 221 8.97 0.92 7.92
C ALA A 221 10.23 1.78 8.17
N SER A 222 11.08 1.44 9.14
CA SER A 222 12.28 2.22 9.46
C SER A 222 13.28 2.29 8.29
N ILE A 223 13.28 1.29 7.39
CA ILE A 223 14.14 1.27 6.21
C ILE A 223 13.87 2.47 5.27
N LEU A 224 12.67 3.02 5.29
CA LEU A 224 12.30 4.16 4.46
C LEU A 224 13.08 5.44 4.81
N GLN A 225 13.72 5.50 5.99
CA GLN A 225 14.69 6.56 6.29
C GLN A 225 15.84 6.63 5.28
N MET A 226 16.16 5.50 4.65
CA MET A 226 17.24 5.39 3.65
C MET A 226 16.75 5.60 2.21
N HIS A 227 15.43 5.74 2.00
CA HIS A 227 14.90 5.95 0.65
C HIS A 227 15.18 7.38 0.17
N PRO A 228 15.73 7.57 -1.07
CA PRO A 228 16.13 8.88 -1.58
C PRO A 228 14.96 9.87 -1.74
N ASP A 229 13.77 9.38 -2.10
CA ASP A 229 12.57 10.22 -2.31
C ASP A 229 11.38 9.63 -1.53
N PHE A 230 11.42 9.78 -0.21
CA PHE A 230 10.37 9.36 0.70
C PHE A 230 9.61 10.55 1.27
N THR A 231 8.28 10.51 1.14
CA THR A 231 7.35 11.49 1.70
C THR A 231 6.35 10.82 2.63
N LEU A 232 6.27 11.29 3.87
CA LEU A 232 5.24 10.94 4.84
C LEU A 232 4.18 12.05 4.87
N VAL A 233 2.93 11.73 4.60
CA VAL A 233 1.78 12.60 4.83
C VAL A 233 0.99 12.07 6.01
N GLY A 234 0.97 12.81 7.10
CA GLY A 234 0.24 12.40 8.31
C GLY A 234 -0.66 13.51 8.82
N ASP A 235 -1.77 13.13 9.47
CA ASP A 235 -2.59 14.09 10.19
C ASP A 235 -1.92 14.52 11.52
N GLU A 236 -2.46 15.56 12.15
CA GLU A 236 -1.91 16.11 13.40
C GLU A 236 -1.85 15.06 14.52
N GLU A 237 -2.81 14.14 14.56
CA GLU A 237 -2.84 13.08 15.57
C GLU A 237 -1.74 12.04 15.33
N ALA A 238 -1.56 11.58 14.09
CA ALA A 238 -0.52 10.62 13.74
C ALA A 238 0.89 11.21 13.90
N LEU A 239 1.05 12.53 13.70
CA LEU A 239 2.34 13.23 13.81
C LEU A 239 2.53 13.95 15.17
N SER A 240 1.70 13.63 16.16
CA SER A 240 1.70 14.37 17.45
C SER A 240 2.96 14.16 18.31
N LEU A 241 3.78 13.16 18.00
CA LEU A 241 5.02 12.87 18.76
C LEU A 241 6.31 13.25 18.01
N ILE A 242 6.19 13.92 16.86
CA ILE A 242 7.33 14.36 16.05
C ILE A 242 7.22 15.82 15.61
#